data_5913b06ae8eaa3df93978fe699c24463
#
_entry.id   5913b06ae8eaa3df93978fe699c24463
#
_cell.length_a   1.000
_cell.length_b   1.000
_cell.length_c   1.000
_cell.angle_alpha   90.00
_cell.angle_beta   90.00
_cell.angle_gamma   90.00
#
_symmetry.space_group_name_H-M   'P 1'
#
loop_
_entity.id
_entity.type
_entity.pdbx_description
1 polymer ?
#
loop_
_entity_poly.entity_id
_entity_poly.type
_entity_poly.pdbx_seq_one_letter_code
_entity_poly.pdbx_strand_id
1 'polypeptide(L)'
;MKQEPTLSSSPTRQPSSLGPAPGRRAPRGRSPAKPPRRHPVLRFLGWSAATGGALVITAGLLGVVAYEVASSQLPPLTALTDYRPKLPMQVFSADGLLIGEYGAEKRTVVSYDSFPVKMREAILAAEDDEFFSHHGIDLPGVARAILANIKSGGRGQGASTITMQLARTTFLSRERKFTRKFYEVLLTLRIEQELTKQQIFEIYANQIFLGQRSYGFATAAQTYFGKPLSELSIGQMAMLAGLPKAPARDNPIANPERARQRQQYVLSRMRTLGFITEEQYQQARNEELKVHIDRPTFPLQAQWASEMARTLVAEQFRDDAYTGGLRVYTTIRAKDQRAANRAVQDAVFAFDRKHGYRGPESAVDLNTNDETEREDRIEEAVAQAGDVGKLLSAVVLSASPQKVTVSRGREVSFDISGPGLAFVNAWLNPKAPARRRLQPGAVVRITEGKNGWEITQAPEVEAAMITID
;
A
#
# COMPACT_ATOMS: atom_id res chain seq x y z
N MET A 1 -64.51 5.84 55.28
CA MET A 1 -65.53 4.92 55.81
C MET A 1 -64.81 3.75 56.44
N LYS A 2 -64.82 3.76 57.78
CA LYS A 2 -65.30 2.68 58.68
C LYS A 2 -64.38 1.45 58.60
N GLN A 3 -63.84 0.88 59.64
CA GLN A 3 -63.81 1.02 61.11
C GLN A 3 -63.08 -0.24 61.63
N GLU A 4 -62.18 -0.04 62.55
CA GLU A 4 -61.82 -0.98 63.54
C GLU A 4 -63.05 -1.46 64.35
N PRO A 5 -63.02 -2.50 65.19
CA PRO A 5 -62.38 -2.44 66.50
C PRO A 5 -61.83 -3.80 67.03
N THR A 6 -60.78 -3.83 67.81
CA THR A 6 -60.63 -3.72 69.31
C THR A 6 -61.09 -4.89 70.17
N LEU A 7 -60.28 -5.19 71.24
CA LEU A 7 -60.55 -5.70 72.60
C LEU A 7 -60.47 -7.22 72.78
N SER A 8 -59.91 -7.83 73.79
CA SER A 8 -59.65 -7.39 75.20
C SER A 8 -59.12 -8.60 76.03
N SER A 9 -58.20 -8.35 76.83
CA SER A 9 -58.07 -8.48 78.28
C SER A 9 -57.69 -9.84 78.90
N SER A 10 -56.71 -9.69 79.74
CA SER A 10 -56.24 -10.52 80.89
C SER A 10 -57.37 -10.95 81.85
N PRO A 11 -57.22 -11.71 83.00
CA PRO A 11 -56.08 -11.75 83.91
C PRO A 11 -55.80 -13.07 84.72
N THR A 12 -54.65 -13.16 85.40
CA THR A 12 -54.34 -13.56 86.78
C THR A 12 -54.78 -14.86 87.35
N ARG A 13 -53.86 -15.65 87.94
CA ARG A 13 -53.75 -15.98 89.37
C ARG A 13 -52.52 -16.89 89.70
N GLN A 14 -51.67 -16.42 90.60
CA GLN A 14 -50.92 -17.30 91.55
C GLN A 14 -51.85 -17.82 92.61
N PRO A 15 -51.54 -18.82 93.45
CA PRO A 15 -50.39 -18.84 94.38
C PRO A 15 -49.79 -20.21 94.82
N SER A 16 -48.80 -20.10 95.63
CA SER A 16 -48.34 -20.83 96.84
C SER A 16 -47.59 -22.15 96.69
N SER A 17 -46.36 -22.06 97.05
CA SER A 17 -45.61 -22.74 98.20
C SER A 17 -45.83 -24.19 98.46
N LEU A 18 -44.76 -24.97 98.49
CA LEU A 18 -44.39 -25.91 99.58
C LEU A 18 -42.95 -26.42 99.32
N GLY A 19 -42.22 -26.57 100.37
CA GLY A 19 -40.80 -26.68 100.55
C GLY A 19 -40.17 -28.09 100.35
N PRO A 20 -38.99 -28.32 100.85
CA PRO A 20 -37.98 -29.09 100.15
C PRO A 20 -37.82 -30.56 100.56
N ALA A 21 -37.32 -31.40 99.69
CA ALA A 21 -36.75 -32.70 99.99
C ALA A 21 -35.55 -33.04 99.07
N PRO A 22 -34.64 -33.89 99.49
CA PRO A 22 -33.21 -33.78 99.24
C PRO A 22 -32.68 -34.65 98.08
N GLY A 23 -31.69 -34.11 97.48
CA GLY A 23 -30.49 -34.80 97.03
C GLY A 23 -30.55 -35.92 95.99
N ARG A 24 -30.42 -35.62 94.73
CA ARG A 24 -29.73 -36.47 93.73
C ARG A 24 -28.72 -35.69 92.92
N ARG A 25 -27.43 -36.08 93.05
CA ARG A 25 -26.32 -35.51 92.19
C ARG A 25 -26.62 -35.81 90.72
N ALA A 26 -26.75 -34.76 89.94
CA ALA A 26 -26.78 -34.86 88.50
C ALA A 26 -25.36 -35.02 87.92
N PRO A 27 -25.17 -35.73 86.82
CA PRO A 27 -23.84 -35.90 86.19
C PRO A 27 -23.38 -34.58 85.54
N ARG A 28 -22.11 -34.27 85.77
CA ARG A 28 -21.43 -33.11 85.16
C ARG A 28 -21.59 -33.14 83.65
N GLY A 29 -22.36 -32.22 83.08
CA GLY A 29 -22.45 -31.97 81.67
C GLY A 29 -21.08 -31.57 81.13
N ARG A 30 -20.60 -32.27 80.09
CA ARG A 30 -19.45 -31.91 79.32
C ARG A 30 -19.77 -30.57 78.62
N SER A 31 -18.98 -29.52 78.85
CA SER A 31 -19.01 -28.27 78.11
C SER A 31 -18.79 -28.55 76.62
N PRO A 32 -19.55 -27.94 75.69
CA PRO A 32 -19.28 -28.08 74.25
C PRO A 32 -17.89 -27.56 73.93
N ALA A 33 -17.11 -28.40 73.23
CA ALA A 33 -15.79 -28.07 72.78
C ALA A 33 -15.87 -26.79 71.88
N LYS A 34 -15.13 -25.76 72.24
CA LYS A 34 -14.98 -24.53 71.38
C LYS A 34 -14.50 -24.99 70.02
N PRO A 35 -15.15 -24.54 68.90
CA PRO A 35 -14.68 -24.87 67.57
C PRO A 35 -13.26 -24.37 67.42
N PRO A 36 -12.40 -25.06 66.62
CA PRO A 36 -11.02 -24.72 66.48
C PRO A 36 -10.95 -23.31 65.85
N ARG A 37 -10.22 -22.43 66.52
CA ARG A 37 -9.93 -21.07 66.01
C ARG A 37 -9.11 -21.23 64.72
N ARG A 38 -9.77 -21.15 63.52
CA ARG A 38 -9.07 -21.04 62.24
C ARG A 38 -8.21 -19.79 62.25
N HIS A 39 -6.92 -19.94 61.93
CA HIS A 39 -5.96 -18.85 61.88
C HIS A 39 -6.50 -17.67 61.06
N PRO A 40 -6.40 -16.42 61.53
CA PRO A 40 -6.92 -15.25 60.81
C PRO A 40 -6.34 -15.09 59.39
N VAL A 41 -5.12 -15.58 59.18
CA VAL A 41 -4.44 -15.59 57.87
C VAL A 41 -5.18 -16.49 56.87
N LEU A 42 -5.64 -17.67 57.28
CA LEU A 42 -6.41 -18.60 56.40
C LEU A 42 -7.79 -18.03 56.05
N ARG A 43 -8.41 -17.25 56.92
CA ARG A 43 -9.65 -16.52 56.64
C ARG A 43 -9.40 -15.39 55.64
N PHE A 44 -8.34 -14.62 55.83
CA PHE A 44 -7.95 -13.52 54.91
C PHE A 44 -7.64 -14.08 53.52
N LEU A 45 -6.85 -15.15 53.40
CA LEU A 45 -6.57 -15.83 52.11
C LEU A 45 -7.85 -16.37 51.45
N GLY A 46 -8.77 -16.95 52.26
CA GLY A 46 -10.06 -17.43 51.73
C GLY A 46 -10.95 -16.31 51.20
N TRP A 47 -11.02 -15.16 51.90
CA TRP A 47 -11.76 -13.97 51.44
C TRP A 47 -11.12 -13.33 50.23
N SER A 48 -9.79 -13.26 50.17
CA SER A 48 -9.07 -12.74 49.01
C SER A 48 -9.25 -13.63 47.76
N ALA A 49 -9.26 -14.95 47.94
CA ALA A 49 -9.55 -15.90 46.87
C ALA A 49 -10.99 -15.78 46.38
N ALA A 50 -11.96 -15.67 47.33
CA ALA A 50 -13.37 -15.52 46.99
C ALA A 50 -13.68 -14.18 46.29
N THR A 51 -13.10 -13.06 46.77
CA THR A 51 -13.24 -11.76 46.10
C THR A 51 -12.55 -11.75 44.73
N GLY A 52 -11.36 -12.37 44.61
CA GLY A 52 -10.69 -12.54 43.33
C GLY A 52 -11.52 -13.37 42.34
N GLY A 53 -12.07 -14.49 42.81
CA GLY A 53 -12.97 -15.32 42.02
C GLY A 53 -14.25 -14.60 41.57
N ALA A 54 -14.89 -13.85 42.51
CA ALA A 54 -16.07 -13.04 42.18
C ALA A 54 -15.77 -11.95 41.13
N LEU A 55 -14.63 -11.28 41.26
CA LEU A 55 -14.19 -10.28 40.28
C LEU A 55 -13.96 -10.91 38.88
N VAL A 56 -13.35 -12.07 38.81
CA VAL A 56 -13.13 -12.79 37.54
C VAL A 56 -14.47 -13.21 36.92
N ILE A 57 -15.41 -13.74 37.72
CA ILE A 57 -16.75 -14.11 37.24
C ILE A 57 -17.53 -12.88 36.75
N THR A 58 -17.51 -11.79 37.54
CA THR A 58 -18.18 -10.53 37.13
C THR A 58 -17.57 -9.94 35.85
N ALA A 59 -16.24 -9.94 35.73
CA ALA A 59 -15.55 -9.53 34.54
C ALA A 59 -15.89 -10.41 33.32
N GLY A 60 -16.01 -11.73 33.54
CA GLY A 60 -16.45 -12.69 32.53
C GLY A 60 -17.88 -12.42 32.05
N LEU A 61 -18.82 -12.20 32.99
CA LEU A 61 -20.22 -11.88 32.67
C LEU A 61 -20.34 -10.54 31.92
N LEU A 62 -19.62 -9.51 32.37
CA LEU A 62 -19.57 -8.24 31.69
C LEU A 62 -18.95 -8.37 30.28
N GLY A 63 -17.95 -9.24 30.11
CA GLY A 63 -17.37 -9.58 28.81
C GLY A 63 -18.39 -10.26 27.89
N VAL A 64 -19.20 -11.21 28.40
CA VAL A 64 -20.26 -11.85 27.61
C VAL A 64 -21.33 -10.83 27.19
N VAL A 65 -21.81 -9.99 28.13
CA VAL A 65 -22.80 -8.96 27.79
C VAL A 65 -22.24 -7.96 26.77
N ALA A 66 -20.99 -7.53 26.94
CA ALA A 66 -20.33 -6.66 25.99
C ALA A 66 -20.17 -7.32 24.61
N TYR A 67 -19.88 -8.63 24.58
CA TYR A 67 -19.81 -9.41 23.35
C TYR A 67 -21.17 -9.47 22.65
N GLU A 68 -22.26 -9.81 23.35
CA GLU A 68 -23.61 -9.88 22.78
C GLU A 68 -24.09 -8.54 22.22
N VAL A 69 -23.89 -7.46 22.99
CA VAL A 69 -24.25 -6.10 22.54
C VAL A 69 -23.42 -5.67 21.33
N ALA A 70 -22.12 -5.94 21.34
CA ALA A 70 -21.24 -5.58 20.24
C ALA A 70 -21.45 -6.45 19.00
N SER A 71 -21.73 -7.76 19.18
CA SER A 71 -21.96 -8.70 18.08
C SER A 71 -23.20 -8.35 17.26
N SER A 72 -24.25 -7.83 17.92
CA SER A 72 -25.47 -7.35 17.24
C SER A 72 -25.26 -6.09 16.39
N GLN A 73 -24.20 -5.33 16.66
CA GLN A 73 -23.84 -4.12 15.92
C GLN A 73 -22.74 -4.35 14.85
N LEU A 74 -22.23 -5.59 14.74
CA LEU A 74 -21.21 -5.91 13.75
C LEU A 74 -21.82 -5.85 12.33
N PRO A 75 -21.11 -5.25 11.37
CA PRO A 75 -21.54 -5.27 9.98
C PRO A 75 -21.61 -6.71 9.46
N PRO A 76 -22.52 -7.01 8.51
CA PRO A 76 -22.58 -8.33 7.89
C PRO A 76 -21.30 -8.61 7.12
N LEU A 77 -20.79 -9.84 7.18
CA LEU A 77 -19.56 -10.24 6.46
C LEU A 77 -19.78 -10.41 4.94
N THR A 78 -20.99 -10.18 4.45
CA THR A 78 -21.28 -10.15 3.02
C THR A 78 -20.36 -9.19 2.25
N ALA A 79 -19.86 -8.13 2.89
CA ALA A 79 -18.86 -7.25 2.31
C ALA A 79 -17.51 -7.94 2.00
N LEU A 80 -17.23 -9.10 2.59
CA LEU A 80 -16.05 -9.92 2.27
C LEU A 80 -16.39 -11.03 1.26
N THR A 81 -17.54 -11.68 1.40
CA THR A 81 -17.97 -12.77 0.52
C THR A 81 -18.49 -12.28 -0.83
N ASP A 82 -19.20 -11.16 -0.84
CA ASP A 82 -19.66 -10.46 -2.05
C ASP A 82 -18.73 -9.32 -2.46
N TYR A 83 -17.46 -9.44 -2.08
CA TYR A 83 -16.48 -8.43 -2.39
C TYR A 83 -16.40 -8.18 -3.89
N ARG A 84 -16.97 -7.05 -4.32
CA ARG A 84 -16.81 -6.52 -5.67
C ARG A 84 -15.70 -5.49 -5.64
N PRO A 85 -14.52 -5.82 -6.22
CA PRO A 85 -13.43 -4.85 -6.29
C PRO A 85 -13.93 -3.62 -7.06
N LYS A 86 -13.57 -2.44 -6.57
CA LYS A 86 -13.79 -1.21 -7.33
C LYS A 86 -12.95 -1.28 -8.60
N LEU A 87 -13.60 -1.44 -9.73
CA LEU A 87 -12.95 -1.53 -11.01
C LEU A 87 -12.93 -0.16 -11.67
N PRO A 88 -11.81 0.25 -12.28
CA PRO A 88 -11.71 1.52 -12.98
C PRO A 88 -12.61 1.52 -14.23
N MET A 89 -13.08 2.71 -14.60
CA MET A 89 -13.66 2.94 -15.90
C MET A 89 -12.60 2.83 -16.99
N GLN A 90 -12.88 2.06 -18.03
CA GLN A 90 -12.00 1.89 -19.18
C GLN A 90 -12.64 2.54 -20.41
N VAL A 91 -11.87 3.37 -21.11
CA VAL A 91 -12.31 4.06 -22.32
C VAL A 91 -11.60 3.47 -23.52
N PHE A 92 -12.38 3.09 -24.52
CA PHE A 92 -11.92 2.40 -25.73
C PHE A 92 -12.22 3.23 -26.97
N SER A 93 -11.37 3.10 -27.98
CA SER A 93 -11.67 3.53 -29.36
C SER A 93 -12.78 2.68 -29.97
N ALA A 94 -13.35 3.10 -31.09
CA ALA A 94 -14.37 2.33 -31.83
C ALA A 94 -13.88 0.93 -32.27
N ASP A 95 -12.59 0.81 -32.53
CA ASP A 95 -11.90 -0.41 -32.92
C ASP A 95 -11.28 -1.19 -31.73
N GLY A 96 -11.70 -0.85 -30.50
CA GLY A 96 -11.42 -1.63 -29.29
C GLY A 96 -10.06 -1.41 -28.64
N LEU A 97 -9.29 -0.39 -29.03
CA LEU A 97 -8.03 -0.05 -28.34
C LEU A 97 -8.31 0.73 -27.08
N LEU A 98 -7.67 0.37 -25.98
CA LEU A 98 -7.73 1.11 -24.74
C LEU A 98 -7.05 2.49 -24.91
N ILE A 99 -7.78 3.58 -24.62
CA ILE A 99 -7.31 4.96 -24.76
C ILE A 99 -7.30 5.74 -23.45
N GLY A 100 -7.89 5.16 -22.41
CA GLY A 100 -7.89 5.75 -21.07
C GLY A 100 -8.41 4.79 -20.02
N GLU A 101 -7.90 4.96 -18.79
CA GLU A 101 -8.35 4.24 -17.61
C GLU A 101 -8.46 5.19 -16.42
N TYR A 102 -9.64 5.25 -15.80
CA TYR A 102 -9.97 6.19 -14.74
C TYR A 102 -10.56 5.48 -13.53
N GLY A 103 -9.90 5.59 -12.41
CA GLY A 103 -10.34 5.02 -11.14
C GLY A 103 -9.49 5.52 -10.00
N ALA A 104 -10.06 5.52 -8.80
CA ALA A 104 -9.34 5.88 -7.59
C ALA A 104 -8.33 4.80 -7.21
N GLU A 105 -8.59 3.55 -7.60
CA GLU A 105 -7.85 2.37 -7.22
C GLU A 105 -7.49 1.56 -8.46
N LYS A 106 -6.26 1.08 -8.51
CA LYS A 106 -5.85 0.05 -9.46
C LYS A 106 -5.93 -1.29 -8.73
N ARG A 107 -6.62 -2.29 -9.32
CA ARG A 107 -6.75 -3.63 -8.73
C ARG A 107 -6.67 -4.71 -9.80
N THR A 108 -5.87 -5.72 -9.50
CA THR A 108 -5.81 -6.99 -10.24
C THR A 108 -6.04 -8.09 -9.22
N VAL A 109 -7.16 -8.80 -9.34
CA VAL A 109 -7.51 -9.87 -8.41
C VAL A 109 -6.85 -11.16 -8.84
N VAL A 110 -6.21 -11.84 -7.90
CA VAL A 110 -5.48 -13.10 -8.10
C VAL A 110 -5.95 -14.10 -7.06
N SER A 111 -6.25 -15.33 -7.47
CA SER A 111 -6.62 -16.41 -6.55
C SER A 111 -5.43 -16.86 -5.70
N TYR A 112 -5.70 -17.45 -4.52
CA TYR A 112 -4.65 -17.93 -3.61
C TYR A 112 -3.64 -18.83 -4.30
N ASP A 113 -4.09 -19.77 -5.12
CA ASP A 113 -3.23 -20.74 -5.80
C ASP A 113 -2.35 -20.11 -6.89
N SER A 114 -2.75 -18.97 -7.42
CA SER A 114 -1.97 -18.20 -8.41
C SER A 114 -0.89 -17.31 -7.78
N PHE A 115 -0.87 -17.15 -6.44
CA PHE A 115 0.23 -16.47 -5.77
C PHE A 115 1.47 -17.38 -5.74
N PRO A 116 2.63 -16.92 -6.21
CA PRO A 116 3.88 -17.66 -6.09
C PRO A 116 4.16 -18.02 -4.62
N VAL A 117 4.67 -19.23 -4.38
CA VAL A 117 4.96 -19.71 -3.01
C VAL A 117 5.86 -18.70 -2.27
N LYS A 118 6.92 -18.21 -2.92
CA LYS A 118 7.85 -17.23 -2.31
C LYS A 118 7.19 -15.88 -2.00
N MET A 119 6.17 -15.47 -2.76
CA MET A 119 5.41 -14.26 -2.44
C MET A 119 4.53 -14.46 -1.20
N ARG A 120 3.85 -15.61 -1.07
CA ARG A 120 3.08 -15.96 0.13
C ARG A 120 3.99 -16.00 1.37
N GLU A 121 5.12 -16.67 1.27
CA GLU A 121 6.14 -16.76 2.33
C GLU A 121 6.71 -15.39 2.71
N ALA A 122 6.93 -14.48 1.76
CA ALA A 122 7.39 -13.13 2.02
C ALA A 122 6.36 -12.30 2.79
N ILE A 123 5.07 -12.41 2.42
CA ILE A 123 3.96 -11.74 3.12
C ILE A 123 3.84 -12.27 4.55
N LEU A 124 3.86 -13.59 4.72
CA LEU A 124 3.81 -14.23 6.05
C LEU A 124 4.99 -13.81 6.92
N ALA A 125 6.21 -13.86 6.39
CA ALA A 125 7.42 -13.45 7.11
C ALA A 125 7.38 -11.97 7.55
N ALA A 126 6.74 -11.11 6.76
CA ALA A 126 6.65 -9.68 7.02
C ALA A 126 5.57 -9.31 8.05
N GLU A 127 4.41 -9.98 8.00
CA GLU A 127 3.20 -9.57 8.69
C GLU A 127 2.73 -10.55 9.77
N ASP A 128 2.81 -11.88 9.52
CA ASP A 128 2.20 -12.87 10.39
C ASP A 128 2.74 -14.29 10.10
N ASP A 129 3.88 -14.63 10.68
CA ASP A 129 4.56 -15.91 10.42
C ASP A 129 3.80 -17.14 10.91
N GLU A 130 2.94 -16.99 11.91
CA GLU A 130 2.11 -18.05 12.49
C GLU A 130 0.66 -18.03 11.97
N PHE A 131 0.39 -17.31 10.87
CA PHE A 131 -0.96 -17.09 10.34
C PHE A 131 -1.80 -18.37 10.20
N PHE A 132 -1.22 -19.45 9.72
CA PHE A 132 -1.93 -20.72 9.50
C PHE A 132 -2.10 -21.55 10.77
N SER A 133 -1.43 -21.21 11.89
CA SER A 133 -1.45 -21.98 13.14
C SER A 133 -2.38 -21.40 14.21
N HIS A 134 -2.67 -20.09 14.20
CA HIS A 134 -3.56 -19.45 15.16
C HIS A 134 -4.96 -19.19 14.58
N HIS A 135 -5.94 -18.90 15.46
CA HIS A 135 -7.34 -18.58 15.09
C HIS A 135 -7.62 -17.07 15.19
N GLY A 136 -6.96 -16.28 14.34
CA GLY A 136 -7.17 -14.84 14.19
C GLY A 136 -6.34 -13.98 15.13
N ILE A 137 -5.99 -14.44 16.32
CA ILE A 137 -5.16 -13.74 17.30
C ILE A 137 -3.96 -14.62 17.64
N ASP A 138 -2.76 -14.12 17.40
CA ASP A 138 -1.51 -14.75 17.84
C ASP A 138 -1.22 -14.35 19.30
N LEU A 139 -1.73 -15.12 20.27
CA LEU A 139 -1.50 -14.86 21.70
C LEU A 139 -0.01 -14.93 22.09
N PRO A 140 0.77 -15.93 21.66
CA PRO A 140 2.21 -15.96 21.87
C PRO A 140 2.93 -14.74 21.28
N GLY A 141 2.58 -14.32 20.08
CA GLY A 141 3.11 -13.13 19.41
C GLY A 141 2.76 -11.84 20.15
N VAL A 142 1.53 -11.72 20.65
CA VAL A 142 1.12 -10.58 21.50
C VAL A 142 1.97 -10.52 22.76
N ALA A 143 2.17 -11.64 23.45
CA ALA A 143 3.01 -11.70 24.66
C ALA A 143 4.47 -11.33 24.35
N ARG A 144 5.01 -11.85 23.26
CA ARG A 144 6.36 -11.55 22.75
C ARG A 144 6.51 -10.05 22.43
N ALA A 145 5.51 -9.46 21.76
CA ALA A 145 5.50 -8.04 21.43
C ALA A 145 5.40 -7.15 22.66
N ILE A 146 4.60 -7.50 23.66
CA ILE A 146 4.52 -6.76 24.95
C ILE A 146 5.87 -6.75 25.64
N LEU A 147 6.54 -7.92 25.75
CA LEU A 147 7.86 -8.02 26.37
C LEU A 147 8.93 -7.23 25.61
N ALA A 148 8.89 -7.27 24.26
CA ALA A 148 9.80 -6.50 23.43
C ALA A 148 9.57 -4.97 23.58
N ASN A 149 8.31 -4.54 23.67
CA ASN A 149 7.93 -3.14 23.86
C ASN A 149 8.38 -2.59 25.24
N ILE A 150 8.26 -3.41 26.29
CA ILE A 150 8.76 -3.04 27.61
C ILE A 150 10.29 -2.83 27.59
N LYS A 151 11.02 -3.75 26.90
CA LYS A 151 12.49 -3.67 26.81
C LYS A 151 12.98 -2.51 25.92
N SER A 152 12.22 -2.13 24.88
CA SER A 152 12.62 -1.11 23.88
C SER A 152 12.05 0.28 24.13
N GLY A 153 11.40 0.52 25.26
CA GLY A 153 10.79 1.82 25.60
C GLY A 153 9.67 2.25 24.64
N GLY A 154 8.86 1.28 24.17
CA GLY A 154 7.65 1.56 23.37
C GLY A 154 7.88 1.60 21.84
N ARG A 155 9.06 1.26 21.34
CA ARG A 155 9.40 1.22 19.90
C ARG A 155 9.41 -0.19 19.31
N GLY A 156 8.55 -1.08 19.80
CA GLY A 156 8.60 -2.48 19.49
C GLY A 156 7.76 -2.95 18.31
N GLN A 157 7.67 -4.26 18.22
CA GLN A 157 6.95 -5.01 17.20
C GLN A 157 5.42 -4.81 17.32
N GLY A 158 4.73 -4.70 16.18
CA GLY A 158 3.27 -4.77 16.14
C GLY A 158 2.80 -6.21 16.31
N ALA A 159 1.70 -6.40 17.06
CA ALA A 159 1.08 -7.70 17.32
C ALA A 159 -0.26 -7.87 16.56
N SER A 160 -0.41 -7.23 15.39
CA SER A 160 -1.65 -7.35 14.60
C SER A 160 -1.47 -8.43 13.54
N THR A 161 -2.36 -9.39 13.51
CA THR A 161 -2.38 -10.49 12.54
C THR A 161 -2.94 -10.04 11.18
N ILE A 162 -2.77 -10.86 10.14
CA ILE A 162 -3.35 -10.63 8.80
C ILE A 162 -4.88 -10.49 8.91
N THR A 163 -5.55 -11.34 9.67
CA THR A 163 -7.01 -11.27 9.87
C THR A 163 -7.44 -9.98 10.57
N MET A 164 -6.69 -9.52 11.57
CA MET A 164 -6.95 -8.23 12.23
C MET A 164 -6.76 -7.05 11.28
N GLN A 165 -5.77 -7.11 10.40
CA GLN A 165 -5.56 -6.08 9.39
C GLN A 165 -6.69 -6.07 8.36
N LEU A 166 -7.15 -7.25 7.93
CA LEU A 166 -8.32 -7.38 7.04
C LEU A 166 -9.58 -6.80 7.68
N ALA A 167 -9.89 -7.18 8.93
CA ALA A 167 -11.03 -6.64 9.68
C ALA A 167 -10.98 -5.12 9.77
N ARG A 168 -9.81 -4.57 10.06
CA ARG A 168 -9.59 -3.12 10.16
C ARG A 168 -9.77 -2.40 8.84
N THR A 169 -9.23 -2.92 7.74
CA THR A 169 -9.25 -2.24 6.45
C THR A 169 -10.62 -2.29 5.78
N THR A 170 -11.39 -3.35 6.04
CA THR A 170 -12.70 -3.55 5.40
C THR A 170 -13.84 -2.89 6.17
N PHE A 171 -13.84 -2.98 7.50
CA PHE A 171 -15.03 -2.64 8.30
C PHE A 171 -14.86 -1.42 9.21
N LEU A 172 -13.63 -1.00 9.52
CA LEU A 172 -13.41 0.02 10.53
C LEU A 172 -12.97 1.35 9.94
N SER A 173 -13.60 2.44 10.39
CA SER A 173 -13.21 3.79 10.01
C SER A 173 -11.82 4.16 10.55
N ARG A 174 -11.17 5.18 9.94
CA ARG A 174 -9.85 5.65 10.34
C ARG A 174 -9.80 6.35 11.70
N GLU A 175 -10.93 6.56 12.36
CA GLU A 175 -10.98 7.21 13.68
C GLU A 175 -10.28 6.37 14.76
N ARG A 176 -9.41 7.00 15.53
CA ARG A 176 -8.65 6.37 16.63
C ARG A 176 -9.49 6.35 17.91
N LYS A 177 -10.38 5.38 18.07
CA LYS A 177 -11.11 5.16 19.33
C LYS A 177 -10.67 3.85 19.96
N PHE A 178 -10.62 3.77 21.29
CA PHE A 178 -10.31 2.54 22.01
C PHE A 178 -11.31 1.41 21.69
N THR A 179 -12.57 1.77 21.48
CA THR A 179 -13.62 0.88 21.00
C THR A 179 -13.29 0.17 19.69
N ARG A 180 -12.53 0.84 18.78
CA ARG A 180 -12.12 0.23 17.51
C ARG A 180 -11.30 -1.04 17.69
N LYS A 181 -10.37 -1.10 18.65
CA LYS A 181 -9.55 -2.31 18.88
C LYS A 181 -10.38 -3.47 19.37
N PHE A 182 -11.41 -3.19 20.15
CA PHE A 182 -12.37 -4.20 20.59
C PHE A 182 -13.17 -4.77 19.40
N TYR A 183 -13.73 -3.90 18.56
CA TYR A 183 -14.43 -4.34 17.34
C TYR A 183 -13.50 -5.07 16.35
N GLU A 184 -12.25 -4.64 16.22
CA GLU A 184 -11.24 -5.33 15.40
C GLU A 184 -11.06 -6.80 15.86
N VAL A 185 -10.98 -7.04 17.16
CA VAL A 185 -10.88 -8.39 17.74
C VAL A 185 -12.14 -9.21 17.45
N LEU A 186 -13.34 -8.66 17.70
CA LEU A 186 -14.60 -9.35 17.46
C LEU A 186 -14.79 -9.72 15.98
N LEU A 187 -14.53 -8.78 15.09
CA LEU A 187 -14.57 -9.02 13.63
C LEU A 187 -13.57 -10.07 13.20
N THR A 188 -12.37 -10.05 13.78
CA THR A 188 -11.33 -11.05 13.51
C THR A 188 -11.81 -12.46 13.85
N LEU A 189 -12.38 -12.66 15.04
CA LEU A 189 -12.89 -13.96 15.45
C LEU A 189 -14.03 -14.44 14.55
N ARG A 190 -14.92 -13.53 14.15
CA ARG A 190 -16.03 -13.84 13.26
C ARG A 190 -15.55 -14.20 11.85
N ILE A 191 -14.58 -13.45 11.30
CA ILE A 191 -13.96 -13.74 9.98
C ILE A 191 -13.35 -15.15 9.98
N GLU A 192 -12.61 -15.50 11.02
CA GLU A 192 -11.99 -16.83 11.16
C GLU A 192 -12.99 -17.99 11.33
N GLN A 193 -14.21 -17.70 11.79
CA GLN A 193 -15.28 -18.69 11.85
C GLN A 193 -15.96 -18.93 10.50
N GLU A 194 -16.06 -17.90 9.66
CA GLU A 194 -16.80 -17.96 8.41
C GLU A 194 -15.92 -18.23 7.18
N LEU A 195 -14.61 -17.89 7.24
CA LEU A 195 -13.68 -18.01 6.12
C LEU A 195 -12.50 -18.92 6.44
N THR A 196 -12.05 -19.66 5.44
CA THR A 196 -10.80 -20.42 5.55
C THR A 196 -9.57 -19.51 5.53
N LYS A 197 -8.46 -19.97 6.08
CA LYS A 197 -7.18 -19.25 6.05
C LYS A 197 -6.75 -18.82 4.65
N GLN A 198 -6.97 -19.68 3.66
CA GLN A 198 -6.67 -19.39 2.27
C GLN A 198 -7.53 -18.23 1.73
N GLN A 199 -8.83 -18.24 2.01
CA GLN A 199 -9.74 -17.16 1.64
C GLN A 199 -9.38 -15.84 2.33
N ILE A 200 -9.06 -15.87 3.62
CA ILE A 200 -8.62 -14.68 4.37
C ILE A 200 -7.34 -14.11 3.76
N PHE A 201 -6.35 -14.96 3.47
CA PHE A 201 -5.11 -14.53 2.82
C PHE A 201 -5.37 -13.92 1.43
N GLU A 202 -6.18 -14.59 0.61
CA GLU A 202 -6.54 -14.12 -0.74
C GLU A 202 -7.17 -12.74 -0.70
N ILE A 203 -8.19 -12.56 0.15
CA ILE A 203 -8.86 -11.26 0.29
C ILE A 203 -7.88 -10.19 0.77
N TYR A 204 -7.07 -10.49 1.81
CA TYR A 204 -6.06 -9.57 2.31
C TYR A 204 -5.06 -9.15 1.22
N ALA A 205 -4.47 -10.15 0.53
CA ALA A 205 -3.44 -9.93 -0.46
C ALA A 205 -3.93 -9.16 -1.70
N ASN A 206 -5.23 -9.21 -1.98
CA ASN A 206 -5.87 -8.45 -3.06
C ASN A 206 -6.38 -7.06 -2.61
N GLN A 207 -6.58 -6.82 -1.30
CA GLN A 207 -7.17 -5.59 -0.79
C GLN A 207 -6.18 -4.60 -0.20
N ILE A 208 -5.03 -5.09 0.29
CA ILE A 208 -4.09 -4.23 1.03
C ILE A 208 -3.54 -3.11 0.14
N PHE A 209 -3.53 -1.89 0.68
CA PHE A 209 -2.96 -0.72 0.01
C PHE A 209 -1.43 -0.74 0.09
N LEU A 210 -0.76 -0.61 -1.05
CA LEU A 210 0.69 -0.72 -1.21
C LEU A 210 1.36 0.55 -1.78
N GLY A 211 0.65 1.68 -1.76
CA GLY A 211 1.14 2.94 -2.32
C GLY A 211 0.83 3.09 -3.81
N GLN A 212 1.12 4.27 -4.39
CA GLN A 212 0.91 4.58 -5.82
C GLN A 212 -0.49 4.16 -6.35
N ARG A 213 -1.54 4.31 -5.51
CA ARG A 213 -2.91 3.89 -5.82
C ARG A 213 -3.06 2.38 -6.08
N SER A 214 -2.05 1.58 -5.74
CA SER A 214 -2.04 0.13 -5.93
C SER A 214 -2.66 -0.58 -4.74
N TYR A 215 -3.68 -1.34 -5.00
CA TYR A 215 -4.36 -2.20 -4.05
C TYR A 215 -4.14 -3.66 -4.46
N GLY A 216 -3.58 -4.45 -3.55
CA GLY A 216 -3.16 -5.83 -3.76
C GLY A 216 -1.78 -5.97 -4.40
N PHE A 217 -1.16 -7.12 -4.10
CA PHE A 217 0.23 -7.40 -4.48
C PHE A 217 0.41 -7.56 -5.99
N ALA A 218 -0.57 -8.08 -6.72
CA ALA A 218 -0.48 -8.22 -8.17
C ALA A 218 -0.44 -6.86 -8.87
N THR A 219 -1.26 -5.93 -8.42
CA THR A 219 -1.24 -4.55 -8.92
C THR A 219 0.07 -3.83 -8.56
N ALA A 220 0.56 -4.04 -7.33
CA ALA A 220 1.82 -3.46 -6.91
C ALA A 220 3.02 -4.00 -7.71
N ALA A 221 3.02 -5.29 -8.04
CA ALA A 221 4.02 -5.91 -8.91
C ALA A 221 4.10 -5.21 -10.28
N GLN A 222 2.95 -5.00 -10.89
CA GLN A 222 2.86 -4.27 -12.16
C GLN A 222 3.27 -2.80 -12.00
N THR A 223 2.81 -2.13 -10.93
CA THR A 223 3.09 -0.69 -10.73
C THR A 223 4.56 -0.41 -10.45
N TYR A 224 5.24 -1.24 -9.64
CA TYR A 224 6.62 -0.99 -9.23
C TYR A 224 7.67 -1.66 -10.11
N PHE A 225 7.32 -2.76 -10.78
CA PHE A 225 8.29 -3.55 -11.54
C PHE A 225 7.86 -3.83 -12.99
N GLY A 226 6.63 -3.49 -13.39
CA GLY A 226 6.11 -3.76 -14.75
C GLY A 226 5.99 -5.26 -15.05
N LYS A 227 5.85 -6.12 -14.02
CA LYS A 227 5.88 -7.57 -14.13
C LYS A 227 4.71 -8.22 -13.39
N PRO A 228 4.21 -9.37 -13.85
CA PRO A 228 3.29 -10.19 -13.07
C PRO A 228 3.99 -10.78 -11.85
N LEU A 229 3.23 -11.18 -10.82
CA LEU A 229 3.78 -11.78 -9.58
C LEU A 229 4.70 -12.98 -9.83
N SER A 230 4.40 -13.78 -10.85
CA SER A 230 5.15 -14.99 -11.20
C SER A 230 6.58 -14.73 -11.71
N GLU A 231 6.85 -13.53 -12.18
CA GLU A 231 8.14 -13.13 -12.76
C GLU A 231 8.99 -12.30 -11.81
N LEU A 232 8.50 -12.04 -10.59
CA LEU A 232 9.24 -11.29 -9.61
C LEU A 232 10.40 -12.11 -9.02
N SER A 233 11.53 -11.47 -8.79
CA SER A 233 12.62 -12.01 -7.98
C SER A 233 12.24 -12.07 -6.49
N ILE A 234 12.99 -12.86 -5.71
CA ILE A 234 12.82 -12.91 -4.25
C ILE A 234 13.03 -11.52 -3.63
N GLY A 235 14.00 -10.75 -4.14
CA GLY A 235 14.24 -9.38 -3.70
C GLY A 235 13.06 -8.44 -3.97
N GLN A 236 12.45 -8.55 -5.15
CA GLN A 236 11.25 -7.79 -5.51
C GLN A 236 10.03 -8.20 -4.66
N MET A 237 9.82 -9.51 -4.45
CA MET A 237 8.75 -10.03 -3.59
C MET A 237 8.90 -9.52 -2.14
N ALA A 238 10.10 -9.56 -1.59
CA ALA A 238 10.39 -9.06 -0.25
C ALA A 238 10.18 -7.55 -0.11
N MET A 239 10.49 -6.77 -1.16
CA MET A 239 10.21 -5.34 -1.18
C MET A 239 8.71 -5.07 -1.12
N LEU A 240 7.91 -5.74 -1.96
CA LEU A 240 6.45 -5.57 -1.93
C LEU A 240 5.85 -6.01 -0.59
N ALA A 241 6.30 -7.14 -0.03
CA ALA A 241 5.85 -7.63 1.27
C ALA A 241 6.18 -6.68 2.43
N GLY A 242 7.16 -5.80 2.25
CA GLY A 242 7.51 -4.78 3.22
C GLY A 242 6.58 -3.56 3.25
N LEU A 243 5.81 -3.30 2.18
CA LEU A 243 5.02 -2.09 1.99
C LEU A 243 3.81 -1.92 2.93
N PRO A 244 3.06 -2.97 3.32
CA PRO A 244 1.84 -2.82 4.13
C PRO A 244 2.04 -2.03 5.40
N LYS A 245 3.21 -2.11 6.02
CA LYS A 245 3.53 -1.40 7.27
C LYS A 245 3.43 0.12 7.15
N ALA A 246 3.92 0.69 6.04
CA ALA A 246 3.88 2.14 5.82
C ALA A 246 4.00 2.48 4.31
N PRO A 247 2.95 2.20 3.50
CA PRO A 247 3.01 2.24 2.04
C PRO A 247 3.31 3.62 1.44
N ALA A 248 3.04 4.69 2.16
CA ALA A 248 3.40 6.04 1.74
C ALA A 248 4.85 6.41 2.07
N ARG A 249 5.37 5.89 3.20
CA ARG A 249 6.70 6.26 3.72
C ARG A 249 7.82 5.33 3.25
N ASP A 250 7.53 4.03 3.22
CA ASP A 250 8.50 2.98 2.86
C ASP A 250 8.37 2.60 1.37
N ASN A 251 7.85 3.52 0.55
CA ASN A 251 7.62 3.40 -0.87
C ASN A 251 8.95 3.54 -1.64
N PRO A 252 9.31 2.62 -2.52
CA PRO A 252 10.59 2.63 -3.21
C PRO A 252 10.76 3.80 -4.20
N ILE A 253 9.64 4.40 -4.67
CA ILE A 253 9.69 5.60 -5.53
C ILE A 253 9.93 6.86 -4.68
N ALA A 254 9.24 6.97 -3.53
CA ALA A 254 9.33 8.14 -2.68
C ALA A 254 10.56 8.11 -1.74
N ASN A 255 10.98 6.93 -1.32
CA ASN A 255 12.07 6.76 -0.37
C ASN A 255 12.81 5.41 -0.57
N PRO A 256 13.69 5.32 -1.57
CA PRO A 256 14.40 4.07 -1.93
C PRO A 256 15.16 3.43 -0.77
N GLU A 257 15.85 4.25 0.04
CA GLU A 257 16.62 3.74 1.18
C GLU A 257 15.75 3.04 2.23
N ARG A 258 14.64 3.65 2.62
CA ARG A 258 13.72 3.05 3.59
C ARG A 258 13.06 1.79 3.05
N ALA A 259 12.69 1.81 1.76
CA ALA A 259 12.16 0.64 1.08
C ALA A 259 13.19 -0.50 1.11
N ARG A 260 14.47 -0.20 0.85
CA ARG A 260 15.56 -1.19 0.92
C ARG A 260 15.79 -1.71 2.34
N GLN A 261 15.79 -0.84 3.35
CA GLN A 261 15.89 -1.27 4.76
C GLN A 261 14.73 -2.22 5.12
N ARG A 262 13.53 -1.92 4.66
CA ARG A 262 12.35 -2.76 4.91
C ARG A 262 12.41 -4.08 4.14
N GLN A 263 12.88 -4.08 2.90
CA GLN A 263 13.16 -5.27 2.11
C GLN A 263 14.15 -6.20 2.83
N GLN A 264 15.27 -5.64 3.31
CA GLN A 264 16.29 -6.41 4.03
C GLN A 264 15.75 -7.04 5.31
N TYR A 265 14.87 -6.33 6.01
CA TYR A 265 14.16 -6.90 7.16
C TYR A 265 13.32 -8.12 6.76
N VAL A 266 12.53 -8.03 5.67
CA VAL A 266 11.70 -9.15 5.19
C VAL A 266 12.58 -10.32 4.76
N LEU A 267 13.64 -10.09 3.98
CA LEU A 267 14.59 -11.12 3.58
C LEU A 267 15.22 -11.83 4.78
N SER A 268 15.64 -11.07 5.81
CA SER A 268 16.18 -11.64 7.05
C SER A 268 15.16 -12.52 7.76
N ARG A 269 13.88 -12.12 7.79
CA ARG A 269 12.80 -12.93 8.37
C ARG A 269 12.57 -14.20 7.57
N MET A 270 12.48 -14.09 6.22
CA MET A 270 12.32 -15.26 5.34
C MET A 270 13.42 -16.29 5.55
N ARG A 271 14.69 -15.83 5.70
CA ARG A 271 15.82 -16.71 6.02
C ARG A 271 15.66 -17.35 7.39
N THR A 272 15.33 -16.58 8.43
CA THR A 272 15.18 -17.07 9.81
C THR A 272 14.07 -18.13 9.92
N LEU A 273 13.01 -18.00 9.13
CA LEU A 273 11.88 -18.93 9.05
C LEU A 273 12.16 -20.14 8.12
N GLY A 274 13.32 -20.18 7.46
CA GLY A 274 13.66 -21.27 6.54
C GLY A 274 12.94 -21.21 5.18
N PHE A 275 12.29 -20.08 4.85
CA PHE A 275 11.59 -19.91 3.57
C PHE A 275 12.57 -19.71 2.40
N ILE A 276 13.76 -19.20 2.65
CA ILE A 276 14.85 -19.06 1.68
C ILE A 276 16.17 -19.57 2.27
N THR A 277 17.05 -20.06 1.39
CA THR A 277 18.40 -20.49 1.78
C THR A 277 19.31 -19.28 2.00
N GLU A 278 20.51 -19.51 2.58
CA GLU A 278 21.50 -18.44 2.75
C GLU A 278 21.96 -17.88 1.40
N GLU A 279 22.13 -18.72 0.38
CA GLU A 279 22.53 -18.32 -0.98
C GLU A 279 21.46 -17.42 -1.61
N GLN A 280 20.18 -17.82 -1.51
CA GLN A 280 19.03 -17.03 -1.99
C GLN A 280 18.94 -15.69 -1.26
N TYR A 281 19.19 -15.68 0.05
CA TYR A 281 19.22 -14.46 0.85
C TYR A 281 20.31 -13.50 0.38
N GLN A 282 21.55 -13.98 0.18
CA GLN A 282 22.66 -13.14 -0.28
C GLN A 282 22.41 -12.60 -1.70
N GLN A 283 21.91 -13.44 -2.59
CA GLN A 283 21.56 -13.03 -3.95
C GLN A 283 20.49 -11.93 -3.93
N ALA A 284 19.37 -12.13 -3.24
CA ALA A 284 18.28 -11.17 -3.16
C ALA A 284 18.67 -9.87 -2.43
N ARG A 285 19.54 -9.95 -1.44
CA ARG A 285 20.08 -8.80 -0.70
C ARG A 285 20.93 -7.89 -1.56
N ASN A 286 21.75 -8.48 -2.44
CA ASN A 286 22.69 -7.76 -3.30
C ASN A 286 22.07 -7.36 -4.65
N GLU A 287 20.85 -7.81 -4.94
CA GLU A 287 20.13 -7.47 -6.16
C GLU A 287 19.87 -5.97 -6.26
N GLU A 288 20.24 -5.37 -7.39
CA GLU A 288 19.86 -4.01 -7.73
C GLU A 288 18.42 -3.98 -8.22
N LEU A 289 17.52 -3.43 -7.41
CA LEU A 289 16.11 -3.36 -7.77
C LEU A 289 15.83 -2.09 -8.59
N LYS A 290 15.69 -2.26 -9.89
CA LYS A 290 15.20 -1.19 -10.76
C LYS A 290 13.69 -1.05 -10.59
N VAL A 291 13.30 0.01 -9.91
CA VAL A 291 11.88 0.36 -9.73
C VAL A 291 11.43 1.15 -10.96
N HIS A 292 10.42 0.65 -11.63
CA HIS A 292 9.82 1.30 -12.78
C HIS A 292 8.49 1.93 -12.38
N ILE A 293 8.28 3.20 -12.73
CA ILE A 293 6.94 3.78 -12.62
C ILE A 293 6.21 3.41 -13.90
N ASP A 294 5.39 2.37 -13.84
CA ASP A 294 4.50 2.06 -14.95
C ASP A 294 3.49 3.21 -15.12
N ARG A 295 3.81 4.14 -16.02
CA ARG A 295 2.83 5.05 -16.56
C ARG A 295 2.06 4.26 -17.61
N PRO A 296 0.74 4.10 -17.50
CA PRO A 296 -0.01 3.37 -18.48
C PRO A 296 0.24 4.00 -19.86
N THR A 297 0.96 3.27 -20.71
CA THR A 297 1.15 3.63 -22.10
C THR A 297 -0.04 3.08 -22.88
N PHE A 298 -0.91 3.95 -23.31
CA PHE A 298 -2.04 3.55 -24.13
C PHE A 298 -1.57 3.35 -25.59
N PRO A 299 -2.01 2.28 -26.28
CA PRO A 299 -1.62 1.97 -27.65
C PRO A 299 -2.07 3.03 -28.65
N LEU A 300 -2.95 3.92 -28.24
CA LEU A 300 -3.43 5.06 -29.00
C LEU A 300 -3.42 6.33 -28.12
N GLN A 301 -2.71 7.34 -28.55
CA GLN A 301 -2.71 8.65 -27.91
C GLN A 301 -4.00 9.41 -28.25
N ALA A 302 -4.98 9.37 -27.36
CA ALA A 302 -6.27 10.04 -27.51
C ALA A 302 -6.78 10.56 -26.15
N GLN A 303 -5.85 11.11 -25.33
CA GLN A 303 -6.12 11.51 -23.95
C GLN A 303 -7.26 12.52 -23.83
N TRP A 304 -7.33 13.50 -24.74
CA TRP A 304 -8.39 14.52 -24.74
C TRP A 304 -9.77 13.91 -24.99
N ALA A 305 -9.89 13.01 -25.99
CA ALA A 305 -11.15 12.31 -26.26
C ALA A 305 -11.54 11.39 -25.10
N SER A 306 -10.57 10.72 -24.50
CA SER A 306 -10.77 9.88 -23.33
C SER A 306 -11.25 10.69 -22.13
N GLU A 307 -10.69 11.88 -21.88
CA GLU A 307 -11.09 12.77 -20.81
C GLU A 307 -12.49 13.35 -21.02
N MET A 308 -12.86 13.71 -22.24
CA MET A 308 -14.22 14.12 -22.58
C MET A 308 -15.21 13.00 -22.28
N ALA A 309 -14.91 11.77 -22.71
CA ALA A 309 -15.73 10.60 -22.41
C ALA A 309 -15.87 10.37 -20.91
N ARG A 310 -14.77 10.47 -20.15
CA ARG A 310 -14.78 10.39 -18.68
C ARG A 310 -15.72 11.41 -18.07
N THR A 311 -15.64 12.65 -18.50
CA THR A 311 -16.46 13.74 -17.94
C THR A 311 -17.97 13.47 -18.17
N LEU A 312 -18.34 13.10 -19.39
CA LEU A 312 -19.74 12.78 -19.72
C LEU A 312 -20.26 11.59 -18.90
N VAL A 313 -19.47 10.55 -18.74
CA VAL A 313 -19.86 9.37 -17.95
C VAL A 313 -19.94 9.70 -16.46
N ALA A 314 -19.00 10.51 -15.95
CA ALA A 314 -19.02 10.92 -14.55
C ALA A 314 -20.22 11.82 -14.20
N GLU A 315 -20.68 12.66 -15.10
CA GLU A 315 -21.90 13.45 -14.92
C GLU A 315 -23.14 12.57 -14.79
N GLN A 316 -23.21 11.46 -15.54
CA GLN A 316 -24.36 10.57 -15.54
C GLN A 316 -24.32 9.54 -14.40
N PHE A 317 -23.15 8.92 -14.12
CA PHE A 317 -23.00 7.79 -13.20
C PHE A 317 -22.34 8.18 -11.87
N ARG A 318 -21.83 9.39 -11.71
CA ARG A 318 -21.18 9.93 -10.51
C ARG A 318 -20.06 8.98 -10.00
N ASP A 319 -20.15 8.56 -8.74
CA ASP A 319 -19.13 7.68 -8.11
C ASP A 319 -19.05 6.31 -8.77
N ASP A 320 -20.16 5.78 -9.30
CA ASP A 320 -20.19 4.50 -10.00
C ASP A 320 -19.35 4.52 -11.29
N ALA A 321 -19.16 5.69 -11.89
CA ALA A 321 -18.26 5.87 -13.03
C ALA A 321 -16.83 5.37 -12.71
N TYR A 322 -16.37 5.56 -11.49
CA TYR A 322 -14.97 5.25 -11.08
C TYR A 322 -14.81 3.93 -10.33
N THR A 323 -15.92 3.27 -10.01
CA THR A 323 -15.92 2.08 -9.15
C THR A 323 -16.65 0.89 -9.75
N GLY A 324 -17.51 1.13 -10.74
CA GLY A 324 -18.40 0.13 -11.33
C GLY A 324 -17.79 -0.67 -12.48
N GLY A 325 -16.53 -0.42 -12.89
CA GLY A 325 -15.89 -1.12 -13.99
C GLY A 325 -16.51 -0.84 -15.36
N LEU A 326 -17.01 0.38 -15.55
CA LEU A 326 -17.67 0.76 -16.81
C LEU A 326 -16.70 0.67 -17.99
N ARG A 327 -17.18 0.11 -19.09
CA ARG A 327 -16.46 0.07 -20.37
C ARG A 327 -17.13 1.04 -21.34
N VAL A 328 -16.41 2.11 -21.68
CA VAL A 328 -16.90 3.22 -22.50
C VAL A 328 -16.28 3.09 -23.88
N TYR A 329 -17.10 2.96 -24.90
CA TYR A 329 -16.66 2.91 -26.29
C TYR A 329 -16.91 4.26 -26.95
N THR A 330 -15.86 4.88 -27.45
CA THR A 330 -15.95 6.15 -28.21
C THR A 330 -16.13 5.89 -29.69
N THR A 331 -16.45 6.92 -30.46
CA THR A 331 -16.48 6.89 -31.92
C THR A 331 -15.10 7.09 -32.56
N ILE A 332 -14.05 7.31 -31.74
CA ILE A 332 -12.66 7.51 -32.22
C ILE A 332 -12.13 6.27 -32.91
N ARG A 333 -11.77 6.37 -34.17
CA ARG A 333 -11.09 5.33 -34.93
C ARG A 333 -9.58 5.51 -34.82
N ALA A 334 -8.86 4.46 -34.46
CA ALA A 334 -7.41 4.51 -34.22
C ALA A 334 -6.62 5.01 -35.43
N LYS A 335 -7.03 4.61 -36.64
CA LYS A 335 -6.38 5.04 -37.88
C LYS A 335 -6.44 6.56 -38.04
N ASP A 336 -7.61 7.15 -37.83
CA ASP A 336 -7.85 8.57 -38.03
C ASP A 336 -7.19 9.39 -36.92
N GLN A 337 -7.28 8.94 -35.66
CA GLN A 337 -6.59 9.56 -34.53
C GLN A 337 -5.06 9.57 -34.74
N ARG A 338 -4.46 8.47 -35.20
CA ARG A 338 -3.01 8.45 -35.52
C ARG A 338 -2.66 9.39 -36.65
N ALA A 339 -3.53 9.53 -37.66
CA ALA A 339 -3.32 10.49 -38.74
C ALA A 339 -3.39 11.93 -38.25
N ALA A 340 -4.39 12.26 -37.42
CA ALA A 340 -4.54 13.57 -36.80
C ALA A 340 -3.34 13.92 -35.89
N ASN A 341 -2.89 12.99 -35.03
CA ASN A 341 -1.73 13.19 -34.18
C ASN A 341 -0.46 13.49 -34.99
N ARG A 342 -0.23 12.73 -36.07
CA ARG A 342 0.91 12.98 -36.96
C ARG A 342 0.80 14.35 -37.63
N ALA A 343 -0.37 14.70 -38.17
CA ALA A 343 -0.59 15.98 -38.85
C ALA A 343 -0.32 17.17 -37.92
N VAL A 344 -0.81 17.09 -36.66
CA VAL A 344 -0.54 18.12 -35.64
C VAL A 344 0.95 18.22 -35.34
N GLN A 345 1.60 17.06 -35.08
CA GLN A 345 3.03 17.02 -34.80
C GLN A 345 3.84 17.61 -35.95
N ASP A 346 3.59 17.18 -37.20
CA ASP A 346 4.30 17.68 -38.39
C ASP A 346 4.08 19.16 -38.56
N ALA A 347 2.88 19.68 -38.36
CA ALA A 347 2.57 21.09 -38.45
C ALA A 347 3.29 21.92 -37.38
N VAL A 348 3.30 21.44 -36.12
CA VAL A 348 4.00 22.10 -35.01
C VAL A 348 5.51 22.17 -35.26
N PHE A 349 6.11 21.05 -35.69
CA PHE A 349 7.53 21.02 -36.02
C PHE A 349 7.86 21.88 -37.22
N ALA A 350 7.03 21.85 -38.28
CA ALA A 350 7.25 22.70 -39.47
C ALA A 350 7.15 24.20 -39.13
N PHE A 351 6.19 24.55 -38.25
CA PHE A 351 6.06 25.92 -37.78
C PHE A 351 7.28 26.36 -36.97
N ASP A 352 7.68 25.55 -35.98
CA ASP A 352 8.82 25.85 -35.12
C ASP A 352 10.14 25.97 -35.89
N ARG A 353 10.38 25.09 -36.89
CA ARG A 353 11.54 25.16 -37.78
C ARG A 353 11.62 26.45 -38.56
N LYS A 354 10.50 27.07 -39.00
CA LYS A 354 10.48 28.36 -39.70
C LYS A 354 10.97 29.51 -38.83
N HIS A 355 10.85 29.38 -37.50
CA HIS A 355 11.31 30.42 -36.58
C HIS A 355 12.77 30.26 -36.16
N GLY A 356 13.44 29.21 -36.63
CA GLY A 356 14.86 28.96 -36.43
C GLY A 356 15.20 28.30 -35.10
N TYR A 357 16.43 27.86 -35.00
CA TYR A 357 16.95 27.20 -33.82
C TYR A 357 17.21 28.21 -32.69
N ARG A 358 16.67 27.98 -31.50
CA ARG A 358 16.76 28.87 -30.34
C ARG A 358 18.03 28.68 -29.51
N GLY A 359 18.74 27.57 -29.71
CA GLY A 359 19.95 27.22 -28.97
C GLY A 359 19.80 25.96 -28.13
N PRO A 360 20.86 25.57 -27.43
CA PRO A 360 20.83 24.43 -26.50
C PRO A 360 19.90 24.72 -25.31
N GLU A 361 19.27 23.67 -24.76
CA GLU A 361 18.38 23.80 -23.62
C GLU A 361 19.13 24.09 -22.31
N SER A 362 20.35 23.54 -22.19
CA SER A 362 21.24 23.75 -21.07
C SER A 362 22.68 23.41 -21.49
N ALA A 363 23.62 23.52 -20.54
CA ALA A 363 24.99 23.11 -20.74
C ALA A 363 25.54 22.41 -19.50
N VAL A 364 26.36 21.39 -19.71
CA VAL A 364 27.09 20.65 -18.68
C VAL A 364 28.59 20.87 -18.84
N ASP A 365 29.30 21.04 -17.75
CA ASP A 365 30.76 21.16 -17.79
C ASP A 365 31.39 19.78 -17.98
N LEU A 366 32.02 19.56 -19.14
CA LEU A 366 32.74 18.35 -19.50
C LEU A 366 34.25 18.42 -19.19
N ASN A 367 34.69 19.50 -18.54
CA ASN A 367 36.11 19.71 -18.25
C ASN A 367 36.55 18.89 -17.03
N THR A 368 36.80 17.61 -17.24
CA THR A 368 37.40 16.68 -16.27
C THR A 368 38.37 15.76 -16.99
N ASN A 369 39.41 15.33 -16.27
CA ASN A 369 40.38 14.35 -16.77
C ASN A 369 39.93 12.90 -16.53
N ASP A 370 38.86 12.68 -15.78
CA ASP A 370 38.29 11.38 -15.51
C ASP A 370 37.17 11.09 -16.51
N GLU A 371 37.37 10.07 -17.32
CA GLU A 371 36.41 9.62 -18.34
C GLU A 371 35.09 9.16 -17.68
N THR A 372 35.17 8.46 -16.56
CA THR A 372 33.99 7.96 -15.82
C THR A 372 33.16 9.14 -15.28
N GLU A 373 33.81 10.12 -14.68
CA GLU A 373 33.15 11.32 -14.18
C GLU A 373 32.48 12.12 -15.33
N ARG A 374 33.15 12.18 -16.50
CA ARG A 374 32.58 12.83 -17.68
C ARG A 374 31.33 12.11 -18.17
N GLU A 375 31.35 10.79 -18.24
CA GLU A 375 30.20 9.99 -18.63
C GLU A 375 29.04 10.13 -17.64
N ASP A 376 29.31 10.10 -16.34
CA ASP A 376 28.28 10.28 -15.30
C ASP A 376 27.60 11.66 -15.41
N ARG A 377 28.38 12.73 -15.67
CA ARG A 377 27.84 14.09 -15.90
C ARG A 377 26.96 14.14 -17.15
N ILE A 378 27.31 13.43 -18.23
CA ILE A 378 26.51 13.34 -19.44
C ILE A 378 25.19 12.59 -19.14
N GLU A 379 25.25 11.44 -18.47
CA GLU A 379 24.06 10.67 -18.10
C GLU A 379 23.11 11.47 -17.21
N GLU A 380 23.65 12.19 -16.23
CA GLU A 380 22.87 13.06 -15.36
C GLU A 380 22.17 14.18 -16.14
N ALA A 381 22.89 14.86 -17.04
CA ALA A 381 22.33 15.93 -17.87
C ALA A 381 21.24 15.42 -18.82
N VAL A 382 21.45 14.25 -19.43
CA VAL A 382 20.45 13.58 -20.28
C VAL A 382 19.22 13.16 -19.47
N ALA A 383 19.43 12.61 -18.27
CA ALA A 383 18.34 12.21 -17.38
C ALA A 383 17.53 13.41 -16.88
N GLN A 384 18.21 14.53 -16.56
CA GLN A 384 17.57 15.78 -16.14
C GLN A 384 16.74 16.41 -17.26
N ALA A 385 17.26 16.46 -18.50
CA ALA A 385 16.54 16.98 -19.65
C ALA A 385 15.38 16.06 -20.06
N GLY A 386 15.53 14.74 -19.86
CA GLY A 386 14.55 13.71 -20.21
C GLY A 386 14.25 13.67 -21.71
N ASP A 387 13.62 12.61 -22.19
CA ASP A 387 13.17 12.50 -23.58
C ASP A 387 11.72 12.98 -23.71
N VAL A 388 11.40 13.60 -24.86
CA VAL A 388 10.05 14.09 -25.17
C VAL A 388 9.55 13.41 -26.44
N GLY A 389 8.78 12.36 -26.31
CA GLY A 389 8.31 11.57 -27.45
C GLY A 389 9.47 10.98 -28.25
N LYS A 390 9.63 11.43 -29.50
CA LYS A 390 10.76 11.02 -30.37
C LYS A 390 11.99 11.92 -30.26
N LEU A 391 11.91 12.99 -29.48
CA LEU A 391 13.02 13.89 -29.24
C LEU A 391 13.87 13.36 -28.10
N LEU A 392 15.04 12.87 -28.44
CA LEU A 392 16.00 12.36 -27.45
C LEU A 392 16.90 13.52 -27.00
N SER A 393 17.17 13.60 -25.70
CA SER A 393 18.18 14.53 -25.17
C SER A 393 19.58 13.95 -25.38
N ALA A 394 20.53 14.78 -25.74
CA ALA A 394 21.93 14.39 -25.92
C ALA A 394 22.86 15.56 -25.60
N VAL A 395 24.08 15.25 -25.21
CA VAL A 395 25.14 16.24 -24.91
C VAL A 395 26.13 16.29 -26.06
N VAL A 396 26.45 17.48 -26.54
CA VAL A 396 27.43 17.70 -27.59
C VAL A 396 28.83 17.41 -27.06
N LEU A 397 29.54 16.49 -27.71
CA LEU A 397 30.95 16.21 -27.43
C LEU A 397 31.89 17.06 -28.30
N SER A 398 31.53 17.23 -29.57
CA SER A 398 32.28 18.10 -30.51
C SER A 398 31.33 18.70 -31.52
N ALA A 399 31.62 19.92 -31.94
CA ALA A 399 30.82 20.64 -32.93
C ALA A 399 31.73 21.30 -33.96
N SER A 400 31.44 21.05 -35.25
CA SER A 400 32.03 21.70 -36.41
C SER A 400 30.95 21.96 -37.45
N PRO A 401 31.19 22.83 -38.46
CA PRO A 401 30.23 23.05 -39.53
C PRO A 401 29.85 21.79 -40.34
N GLN A 402 30.72 20.78 -40.35
CA GLN A 402 30.55 19.55 -41.14
C GLN A 402 29.99 18.38 -40.31
N LYS A 403 30.27 18.39 -38.98
CA LYS A 403 29.94 17.24 -38.12
C LYS A 403 29.74 17.70 -36.68
N VAL A 404 28.73 17.19 -36.05
CA VAL A 404 28.49 17.28 -34.61
C VAL A 404 28.41 15.87 -34.05
N THR A 405 29.22 15.58 -33.02
CA THR A 405 29.15 14.34 -32.28
C THR A 405 28.43 14.60 -30.94
N VAL A 406 27.40 13.83 -30.67
CA VAL A 406 26.60 13.93 -29.42
C VAL A 406 26.63 12.58 -28.69
N SER A 407 26.53 12.62 -27.35
CA SER A 407 26.47 11.43 -26.52
C SER A 407 25.26 11.46 -25.60
N ARG A 408 24.81 10.25 -25.25
CA ARG A 408 23.77 10.02 -24.23
C ARG A 408 24.27 9.30 -22.97
N GLY A 409 25.59 9.18 -22.86
CA GLY A 409 26.30 8.39 -21.82
C GLY A 409 26.81 7.07 -22.41
N ARG A 410 27.38 6.27 -21.56
CA ARG A 410 28.14 5.02 -21.78
C ARG A 410 27.98 4.40 -23.16
N GLU A 411 28.97 4.65 -24.04
CA GLU A 411 29.07 4.08 -25.39
C GLU A 411 27.96 4.45 -26.39
N VAL A 412 26.97 5.29 -25.99
CA VAL A 412 25.91 5.73 -26.89
C VAL A 412 26.25 7.10 -27.47
N SER A 413 26.84 7.12 -28.65
CA SER A 413 27.14 8.36 -29.37
C SER A 413 26.58 8.36 -30.79
N PHE A 414 26.28 9.53 -31.29
CA PHE A 414 25.73 9.74 -32.63
C PHE A 414 26.56 10.79 -33.34
N ASP A 415 26.95 10.49 -34.57
CA ASP A 415 27.58 11.45 -35.49
C ASP A 415 26.51 12.03 -36.42
N ILE A 416 26.33 13.31 -36.36
CA ILE A 416 25.33 14.06 -37.15
C ILE A 416 26.06 14.94 -38.16
N SER A 417 25.70 14.82 -39.44
CA SER A 417 26.34 15.54 -40.54
C SER A 417 25.36 15.90 -41.63
N GLY A 418 25.79 16.72 -42.55
CA GLY A 418 25.04 17.10 -43.75
C GLY A 418 23.64 17.65 -43.47
N PRO A 419 22.57 17.02 -44.01
CA PRO A 419 21.19 17.48 -43.81
C PRO A 419 20.75 17.54 -42.35
N GLY A 420 21.29 16.67 -41.48
CA GLY A 420 20.99 16.66 -40.07
C GLY A 420 21.44 17.90 -39.28
N LEU A 421 22.35 18.69 -39.86
CA LEU A 421 22.83 19.94 -39.27
C LEU A 421 22.15 21.20 -39.85
N ALA A 422 21.31 21.04 -40.88
CA ALA A 422 20.74 22.19 -41.61
C ALA A 422 20.00 23.17 -40.69
N PHE A 423 19.27 22.63 -39.67
CA PHE A 423 18.50 23.45 -38.75
C PHE A 423 19.38 24.27 -37.78
N VAL A 424 20.56 23.78 -37.45
CA VAL A 424 21.48 24.42 -36.50
C VAL A 424 22.69 25.09 -37.18
N ASN A 425 22.71 25.18 -38.52
CA ASN A 425 23.86 25.63 -39.29
C ASN A 425 24.37 27.02 -38.87
N ALA A 426 23.47 27.94 -38.52
CA ALA A 426 23.85 29.27 -38.03
C ALA A 426 24.62 29.20 -36.68
N TRP A 427 24.39 28.18 -35.85
CA TRP A 427 25.04 27.95 -34.57
C TRP A 427 26.37 27.18 -34.69
N LEU A 428 26.68 26.66 -35.86
CA LEU A 428 27.94 25.99 -36.19
C LEU A 428 28.94 26.95 -36.86
N ASN A 429 28.55 28.19 -37.11
CA ASN A 429 29.45 29.17 -37.73
C ASN A 429 30.57 29.63 -36.79
N PRO A 430 31.84 29.37 -37.08
CA PRO A 430 32.97 29.76 -36.23
C PRO A 430 33.07 31.27 -35.97
N LYS A 431 32.49 32.08 -36.86
CA LYS A 431 32.48 33.58 -36.76
C LYS A 431 31.33 34.11 -35.90
N ALA A 432 30.36 33.23 -35.47
CA ALA A 432 29.29 33.65 -34.59
C ALA A 432 29.80 33.97 -33.19
N PRO A 433 29.16 34.87 -32.43
CA PRO A 433 29.47 35.11 -31.02
C PRO A 433 29.41 33.78 -30.20
N ALA A 434 30.29 33.61 -29.22
CA ALA A 434 30.38 32.37 -28.43
C ALA A 434 29.03 31.91 -27.86
N ARG A 435 28.18 32.85 -27.41
CA ARG A 435 26.83 32.61 -26.90
C ARG A 435 25.84 32.07 -27.97
N ARG A 436 26.16 32.17 -29.24
CA ARG A 436 25.38 31.68 -30.39
C ARG A 436 26.11 30.58 -31.14
N ARG A 437 27.01 29.89 -30.49
CA ARG A 437 27.68 28.71 -31.04
C ARG A 437 27.35 27.47 -30.26
N LEU A 438 27.12 26.38 -30.96
CA LEU A 438 27.02 25.08 -30.36
C LEU A 438 28.41 24.66 -29.86
N GLN A 439 28.56 24.38 -28.58
CA GLN A 439 29.83 24.07 -27.94
C GLN A 439 29.78 22.69 -27.27
N PRO A 440 30.92 22.05 -27.04
CA PRO A 440 30.96 20.85 -26.15
C PRO A 440 30.29 21.13 -24.81
N GLY A 441 29.54 20.15 -24.30
CA GLY A 441 28.72 20.29 -23.11
C GLY A 441 27.30 20.82 -23.36
N ALA A 442 26.96 21.32 -24.52
CA ALA A 442 25.60 21.78 -24.83
C ALA A 442 24.62 20.62 -24.85
N VAL A 443 23.48 20.76 -24.16
CA VAL A 443 22.37 19.78 -24.16
C VAL A 443 21.43 20.15 -25.31
N VAL A 444 21.24 19.22 -26.24
CA VAL A 444 20.46 19.39 -27.45
C VAL A 444 19.43 18.28 -27.61
N ARG A 445 18.43 18.51 -28.47
CA ARG A 445 17.50 17.47 -28.90
C ARG A 445 17.94 16.89 -30.24
N ILE A 446 17.91 15.56 -30.31
CA ILE A 446 18.12 14.82 -31.55
C ILE A 446 16.90 13.97 -31.88
N THR A 447 16.69 13.74 -33.16
CA THR A 447 15.64 12.83 -33.66
C THR A 447 16.12 12.09 -34.87
N GLU A 448 15.58 10.92 -35.14
CA GLU A 448 15.85 10.21 -36.38
C GLU A 448 14.94 10.72 -37.47
N GLY A 449 15.54 11.42 -38.45
CA GLY A 449 14.88 11.94 -39.63
C GLY A 449 14.99 10.97 -40.82
N LYS A 450 14.48 11.38 -41.96
CA LYS A 450 14.54 10.59 -43.23
C LYS A 450 15.96 10.29 -43.71
N ASN A 451 16.92 11.18 -43.38
CA ASN A 451 18.30 11.11 -43.84
C ASN A 451 19.28 10.77 -42.70
N GLY A 452 18.83 10.15 -41.64
CA GLY A 452 19.59 9.84 -40.43
C GLY A 452 19.32 10.80 -39.28
N TRP A 453 20.22 10.85 -38.32
CA TRP A 453 20.05 11.69 -37.13
C TRP A 453 20.15 13.18 -37.47
N GLU A 454 19.26 13.97 -36.87
CA GLU A 454 19.24 15.43 -36.98
C GLU A 454 19.15 16.11 -35.62
N ILE A 455 19.77 17.27 -35.48
CA ILE A 455 19.59 18.14 -34.33
C ILE A 455 18.30 18.94 -34.53
N THR A 456 17.48 18.96 -33.49
CA THR A 456 16.20 19.66 -33.47
C THR A 456 16.01 20.39 -32.14
N GLN A 457 14.81 20.84 -31.82
CA GLN A 457 14.45 21.45 -30.55
C GLN A 457 13.01 21.05 -30.16
N ALA A 458 12.66 21.15 -28.90
CA ALA A 458 11.28 21.00 -28.45
C ALA A 458 10.49 22.24 -28.90
N PRO A 459 9.37 22.10 -29.62
CA PRO A 459 8.55 23.24 -30.01
C PRO A 459 7.99 23.98 -28.79
N GLU A 460 7.94 25.33 -28.88
CA GLU A 460 7.29 26.18 -27.86
C GLU A 460 5.85 26.55 -28.24
N VAL A 461 5.36 26.05 -29.37
CA VAL A 461 4.00 26.27 -29.85
C VAL A 461 3.10 25.11 -29.56
N GLU A 462 1.85 25.40 -29.18
CA GLU A 462 0.81 24.42 -28.99
C GLU A 462 -0.17 24.44 -30.16
N ALA A 463 -0.69 23.28 -30.54
CA ALA A 463 -1.70 23.15 -31.56
C ALA A 463 -2.70 22.05 -31.22
N ALA A 464 -3.92 22.21 -31.70
CA ALA A 464 -4.98 21.22 -31.58
C ALA A 464 -5.67 21.01 -32.94
N MET A 465 -6.14 19.81 -33.19
CA MET A 465 -6.94 19.46 -34.35
C MET A 465 -8.19 18.72 -33.90
N ILE A 466 -9.35 19.17 -34.36
CA ILE A 466 -10.65 18.53 -34.14
C ILE A 466 -11.25 18.24 -35.51
N THR A 467 -11.61 16.99 -35.76
CA THR A 467 -12.35 16.58 -36.94
C THR A 467 -13.63 15.92 -36.49
N ILE A 468 -14.74 16.38 -37.02
CA ILE A 468 -16.09 15.91 -36.70
C ILE A 468 -16.69 15.33 -38.00
N ASP A 469 -17.30 14.15 -37.87
CA ASP A 469 -17.99 13.45 -38.97
C ASP A 469 -19.43 13.92 -39.08
#